data_39af7564f6f9c83c1b662b5fb0dec0df
#
_entry.id   39af7564f6f9c83c1b662b5fb0dec0df
#
_cell.length_a   1.000
_cell.length_b   1.000
_cell.length_c   1.000
_cell.angle_alpha   90.00
_cell.angle_beta   90.00
_cell.angle_gamma   90.00
#
_symmetry.space_group_name_H-M   'P 1'
#
loop_
_entity.id
_entity.type
_entity.pdbx_description
1 polymer ?
#
loop_
_entity_poly.entity_id
_entity_poly.type
_entity_poly.pdbx_seq_one_letter_code
_entity_poly.pdbx_strand_id
1 'polypeptide(L)'
;MVQSKEVNRDQNREKVAAPLRVSRSLYTPEQRIKRDKSAWTWIQGILAPIQFLVFLISLVLVLRFLATGEGQNIAIWSIVIKTATLYTIMVTGCIWEKVVFDCYLFAPAFFWEDVFSMLVLALHTAYLLALATDALSIEQLMYLALAAYATYVVNAAQFIRKLRIARLDHATQQAAMKQATTSGMEVPA
;
A
#
# COMPACT_ATOMS: atom_id res chain seq x y z
N MET A 1 19.12 56.85 -13.45
CA MET A 1 19.41 56.04 -12.25
C MET A 1 18.14 55.47 -11.59
N VAL A 2 16.93 55.77 -12.04
CA VAL A 2 15.64 55.30 -11.51
C VAL A 2 15.18 54.00 -12.19
N GLN A 3 15.43 53.83 -13.48
CA GLN A 3 15.00 52.63 -14.25
C GLN A 3 15.66 51.29 -13.83
N SER A 4 16.89 51.32 -13.31
CA SER A 4 17.57 50.06 -12.87
C SER A 4 16.99 49.46 -11.58
N LYS A 5 16.28 50.27 -10.76
CA LYS A 5 15.68 49.78 -9.52
C LYS A 5 14.31 49.15 -9.73
N GLU A 6 13.58 49.48 -10.76
CA GLU A 6 12.27 48.89 -11.09
C GLU A 6 12.43 47.52 -11.74
N VAL A 7 13.39 47.37 -12.68
CA VAL A 7 13.67 46.09 -13.33
C VAL A 7 14.11 45.03 -12.30
N ASN A 8 14.81 45.41 -11.26
CA ASN A 8 15.26 44.48 -10.21
C ASN A 8 14.14 44.11 -9.20
N ARG A 9 13.09 44.95 -9.08
CA ARG A 9 11.89 44.62 -8.28
C ARG A 9 10.97 43.67 -8.98
N ASP A 10 10.81 43.74 -10.29
CA ASP A 10 9.96 42.83 -11.05
C ASP A 10 10.60 41.47 -11.21
N GLN A 11 11.91 41.36 -11.42
CA GLN A 11 12.64 40.11 -11.40
C GLN A 11 12.61 39.42 -10.02
N ASN A 12 12.51 40.18 -8.93
CA ASN A 12 12.40 39.58 -7.60
C ASN A 12 10.96 39.17 -7.25
N ARG A 13 9.95 39.75 -7.90
CA ARG A 13 8.54 39.31 -7.81
C ARG A 13 8.28 38.06 -8.60
N GLU A 14 8.90 37.87 -9.77
CA GLU A 14 8.80 36.63 -10.56
C GLU A 14 9.47 35.42 -9.87
N LYS A 15 10.55 35.62 -9.11
CA LYS A 15 11.19 34.56 -8.33
C LYS A 15 10.40 34.08 -7.11
N VAL A 16 9.45 34.89 -6.62
CA VAL A 16 8.59 34.53 -5.47
C VAL A 16 7.35 33.75 -5.92
N ALA A 17 7.02 33.77 -7.21
CA ALA A 17 5.88 33.08 -7.81
C ALA A 17 6.28 31.77 -8.53
N ALA A 18 7.33 31.09 -8.08
CA ALA A 18 7.50 29.70 -8.48
C ALA A 18 6.28 28.92 -7.95
N PRO A 19 5.45 28.28 -8.81
CA PRO A 19 4.31 27.54 -8.32
C PRO A 19 4.86 26.50 -7.35
N LEU A 20 4.44 26.61 -6.09
CA LEU A 20 4.62 25.55 -5.12
C LEU A 20 4.23 24.27 -5.87
N ARG A 21 5.18 23.38 -6.12
CA ARG A 21 4.88 22.03 -6.58
C ARG A 21 3.90 21.49 -5.55
N VAL A 22 2.62 21.59 -5.85
CA VAL A 22 1.58 20.89 -5.11
C VAL A 22 1.92 19.42 -5.32
N SER A 23 2.72 18.86 -4.41
CA SER A 23 2.88 17.43 -4.36
C SER A 23 1.46 16.89 -4.25
N ARG A 24 1.01 16.11 -5.23
CA ARG A 24 -0.32 15.52 -5.22
C ARG A 24 -0.41 14.71 -3.93
N SER A 25 -0.96 15.33 -2.89
CA SER A 25 -1.20 14.66 -1.62
C SER A 25 -2.01 13.39 -1.91
N LEU A 26 -1.58 12.27 -1.35
CA LEU A 26 -2.25 10.97 -1.52
C LEU A 26 -3.72 11.03 -1.07
N TYR A 27 -4.04 11.90 -0.11
CA TYR A 27 -5.38 12.09 0.43
C TYR A 27 -5.77 13.57 0.38
N THR A 28 -7.03 13.85 0.06
CA THR A 28 -7.62 15.16 0.34
C THR A 28 -7.75 15.38 1.86
N PRO A 29 -7.92 16.62 2.33
CA PRO A 29 -8.15 16.88 3.76
C PRO A 29 -9.34 16.10 4.34
N GLU A 30 -10.44 15.98 3.59
CA GLU A 30 -11.63 15.24 3.98
C GLU A 30 -11.37 13.72 4.05
N GLN A 31 -10.71 13.15 3.03
CA GLN A 31 -10.32 11.74 3.01
C GLN A 31 -9.40 11.40 4.18
N ARG A 32 -8.52 12.32 4.56
CA ARG A 32 -7.64 12.16 5.72
C ARG A 32 -8.43 12.06 7.02
N ILE A 33 -9.43 12.93 7.21
CA ILE A 33 -10.31 12.89 8.39
C ILE A 33 -11.09 11.57 8.42
N LYS A 34 -11.67 11.12 7.28
CA LYS A 34 -12.38 9.85 7.16
C LYS A 34 -11.46 8.68 7.54
N ARG A 35 -10.25 8.63 6.98
CA ARG A 35 -9.24 7.61 7.26
C ARG A 35 -8.89 7.55 8.75
N ASP A 36 -8.57 8.71 9.36
CA ASP A 36 -8.06 8.78 10.73
C ASP A 36 -9.14 8.42 11.76
N LYS A 37 -10.42 8.66 11.45
CA LYS A 37 -11.57 8.29 12.28
C LYS A 37 -12.07 6.86 12.04
N SER A 38 -11.67 6.20 10.95
CA SER A 38 -12.20 4.90 10.56
C SER A 38 -11.60 3.76 11.39
N ALA A 39 -12.46 2.91 11.96
CA ALA A 39 -12.04 1.65 12.58
C ALA A 39 -11.34 0.71 11.57
N TRP A 40 -11.70 0.78 10.29
CA TRP A 40 -11.10 -0.03 9.23
C TRP A 40 -9.63 0.28 9.01
N THR A 41 -9.18 1.51 9.30
CA THR A 41 -7.75 1.87 9.28
C THR A 41 -6.97 1.09 10.34
N TRP A 42 -7.52 0.94 11.52
CA TRP A 42 -6.92 0.13 12.58
C TRP A 42 -6.92 -1.35 12.24
N ILE A 43 -8.04 -1.85 11.68
CA ILE A 43 -8.15 -3.25 11.23
C ILE A 43 -7.07 -3.55 10.18
N GLN A 44 -6.90 -2.70 9.16
CA GLN A 44 -5.84 -2.86 8.15
C GLN A 44 -4.44 -2.78 8.77
N GLY A 45 -4.24 -1.86 9.71
CA GLY A 45 -2.97 -1.68 10.42
C GLY A 45 -2.55 -2.91 11.24
N ILE A 46 -3.51 -3.68 11.76
CA ILE A 46 -3.26 -4.93 12.50
C ILE A 46 -3.16 -6.13 11.55
N LEU A 47 -4.04 -6.22 10.57
CA LEU A 47 -4.05 -7.35 9.63
C LEU A 47 -2.81 -7.41 8.75
N ALA A 48 -2.25 -6.26 8.35
CA ALA A 48 -1.08 -6.23 7.47
C ALA A 48 0.17 -6.90 8.10
N PRO A 49 0.60 -6.58 9.33
CA PRO A 49 1.71 -7.30 9.96
C PRO A 49 1.39 -8.77 10.26
N ILE A 50 0.15 -9.12 10.64
CA ILE A 50 -0.27 -10.53 10.83
C ILE A 50 -0.14 -11.28 9.52
N GLN A 51 -0.66 -10.74 8.43
CA GLN A 51 -0.55 -11.33 7.11
C GLN A 51 0.90 -11.53 6.69
N PHE A 52 1.77 -10.56 6.96
CA PHE A 52 3.20 -10.67 6.64
C PHE A 52 3.88 -11.77 7.45
N LEU A 53 3.55 -11.90 8.73
CA LEU A 53 4.07 -12.98 9.58
C LEU A 53 3.61 -14.37 9.09
N VAL A 54 2.32 -14.51 8.79
CA VAL A 54 1.76 -15.75 8.23
C VAL A 54 2.43 -16.11 6.90
N PHE A 55 2.69 -15.11 6.06
CA PHE A 55 3.44 -15.28 4.81
C PHE A 55 4.86 -15.80 5.06
N LEU A 56 5.61 -15.22 5.99
CA LEU A 56 6.99 -15.66 6.31
C LEU A 56 7.01 -17.10 6.81
N ILE A 57 6.11 -17.46 7.73
CA ILE A 57 5.99 -18.84 8.24
C ILE A 57 5.69 -19.81 7.10
N SER A 58 4.71 -19.48 6.25
CA SER A 58 4.33 -20.33 5.14
C SER A 58 5.45 -20.47 4.10
N LEU A 59 6.18 -19.38 3.80
CA LEU A 59 7.33 -19.41 2.88
C LEU A 59 8.41 -20.39 3.40
N VAL A 60 8.76 -20.31 4.68
CA VAL A 60 9.76 -21.21 5.30
C VAL A 60 9.30 -22.67 5.20
N LEU A 61 8.03 -22.96 5.47
CA LEU A 61 7.48 -24.33 5.41
C LEU A 61 7.47 -24.88 3.98
N VAL A 62 7.11 -24.07 2.99
CA VAL A 62 7.16 -24.43 1.56
C VAL A 62 8.59 -24.70 1.12
N LEU A 63 9.53 -23.81 1.44
CA LEU A 63 10.94 -24.01 1.09
C LEU A 63 11.55 -25.22 1.78
N ARG A 64 11.21 -25.47 3.06
CA ARG A 64 11.63 -26.68 3.78
C ARG A 64 11.15 -27.93 3.06
N PHE A 65 9.86 -27.98 2.71
CA PHE A 65 9.32 -29.15 1.99
C PHE A 65 10.04 -29.37 0.66
N LEU A 66 10.26 -28.32 -0.15
CA LEU A 66 10.98 -28.44 -1.42
C LEU A 66 12.43 -28.87 -1.27
N ALA A 67 13.08 -28.50 -0.16
CA ALA A 67 14.48 -28.86 0.10
C ALA A 67 14.66 -30.28 0.69
N THR A 68 13.70 -30.75 1.49
CA THR A 68 13.86 -32.01 2.27
C THR A 68 12.86 -33.11 1.89
N GLY A 69 11.78 -32.77 1.18
CA GLY A 69 10.64 -33.65 0.94
C GLY A 69 9.74 -33.87 2.15
N GLU A 70 10.08 -33.29 3.31
CA GLU A 70 9.35 -33.48 4.55
C GLU A 70 8.35 -32.38 4.86
N GLY A 71 7.24 -32.70 5.53
CA GLY A 71 6.28 -31.73 6.03
C GLY A 71 5.28 -31.24 4.99
N GLN A 72 4.98 -32.03 3.96
CA GLN A 72 4.03 -31.72 2.90
C GLN A 72 2.70 -31.14 3.43
N ASN A 73 2.04 -31.87 4.36
CA ASN A 73 0.73 -31.44 4.88
C ASN A 73 0.81 -30.10 5.62
N ILE A 74 1.89 -29.88 6.36
CA ILE A 74 2.09 -28.61 7.10
C ILE A 74 2.29 -27.46 6.10
N ALA A 75 3.06 -27.68 5.03
CA ALA A 75 3.24 -26.68 3.96
C ALA A 75 1.90 -26.36 3.29
N ILE A 76 1.12 -27.35 2.88
CA ILE A 76 -0.21 -27.16 2.26
C ILE A 76 -1.12 -26.35 3.19
N TRP A 77 -1.28 -26.75 4.44
CA TRP A 77 -2.15 -26.04 5.38
C TRP A 77 -1.67 -24.61 5.65
N SER A 78 -0.36 -24.38 5.68
CA SER A 78 0.17 -23.04 5.84
C SER A 78 -0.20 -22.11 4.67
N ILE A 79 -0.22 -22.64 3.43
CA ILE A 79 -0.65 -21.89 2.24
C ILE A 79 -2.17 -21.60 2.30
N VAL A 80 -2.97 -22.58 2.73
CA VAL A 80 -4.43 -22.40 2.89
C VAL A 80 -4.72 -21.30 3.92
N ILE A 81 -4.08 -21.34 5.09
CA ILE A 81 -4.22 -20.31 6.14
C ILE A 81 -3.77 -18.95 5.62
N LYS A 82 -2.64 -18.89 4.93
CA LYS A 82 -2.15 -17.66 4.32
C LYS A 82 -3.14 -17.10 3.28
N THR A 83 -3.78 -17.97 2.50
CA THR A 83 -4.79 -17.56 1.52
C THR A 83 -6.07 -17.06 2.21
N ALA A 84 -6.51 -17.70 3.29
CA ALA A 84 -7.65 -17.23 4.08
C ALA A 84 -7.39 -15.83 4.69
N THR A 85 -6.19 -15.61 5.23
CA THR A 85 -5.80 -14.27 5.73
C THR A 85 -5.70 -13.24 4.61
N LEU A 86 -5.29 -13.65 3.39
CA LEU A 86 -5.29 -12.79 2.20
C LEU A 86 -6.72 -12.36 1.84
N TYR A 87 -7.67 -13.27 1.79
CA TYR A 87 -9.06 -12.93 1.53
C TYR A 87 -9.63 -11.97 2.58
N THR A 88 -9.31 -12.20 3.85
CA THR A 88 -9.75 -11.34 4.95
C THR A 88 -9.24 -9.91 4.77
N ILE A 89 -7.94 -9.72 4.50
CA ILE A 89 -7.39 -8.37 4.32
C ILE A 89 -7.90 -7.70 3.04
N MET A 90 -8.18 -8.46 1.99
CA MET A 90 -8.76 -7.94 0.75
C MET A 90 -10.20 -7.42 0.97
N VAL A 91 -11.07 -8.23 1.60
CA VAL A 91 -12.45 -7.82 1.89
C VAL A 91 -12.48 -6.59 2.79
N THR A 92 -11.71 -6.61 3.87
CA THR A 92 -11.63 -5.47 4.80
C THR A 92 -10.97 -4.24 4.16
N GLY A 93 -10.06 -4.43 3.21
CA GLY A 93 -9.44 -3.39 2.40
C GLY A 93 -10.43 -2.70 1.47
N CYS A 94 -11.27 -3.48 0.77
CA CYS A 94 -12.36 -2.95 -0.07
C CYS A 94 -13.33 -2.09 0.76
N ILE A 95 -13.67 -2.51 1.97
CA ILE A 95 -14.54 -1.74 2.86
C ILE A 95 -13.84 -0.45 3.31
N TRP A 96 -12.55 -0.53 3.63
CA TRP A 96 -11.76 0.64 3.98
C TRP A 96 -11.71 1.66 2.84
N GLU A 97 -11.46 1.23 1.61
CA GLU A 97 -11.48 2.11 0.43
C GLU A 97 -12.85 2.75 0.23
N LYS A 98 -13.93 1.98 0.40
CA LYS A 98 -15.29 2.53 0.33
C LYS A 98 -15.53 3.63 1.34
N VAL A 99 -15.03 3.48 2.57
CA VAL A 99 -15.20 4.48 3.63
C VAL A 99 -14.36 5.74 3.35
N VAL A 100 -13.15 5.59 2.82
CA VAL A 100 -12.19 6.71 2.64
C VAL A 100 -12.38 7.40 1.30
N PHE A 101 -12.58 6.64 0.21
CA PHE A 101 -12.58 7.12 -1.19
C PHE A 101 -13.94 7.04 -1.87
N ASP A 102 -14.97 6.51 -1.18
CA ASP A 102 -16.31 6.27 -1.72
C ASP A 102 -16.38 5.22 -2.86
N CYS A 103 -15.32 4.44 -3.10
CA CYS A 103 -15.27 3.32 -4.03
C CYS A 103 -14.69 2.07 -3.34
N TYR A 104 -15.14 0.86 -3.75
CA TYR A 104 -14.71 -0.41 -3.13
C TYR A 104 -13.32 -0.85 -3.53
N LEU A 105 -12.89 -0.53 -4.73
CA LEU A 105 -11.59 -0.90 -5.32
C LEU A 105 -11.20 0.13 -6.36
N PHE A 106 -9.91 0.14 -6.70
CA PHE A 106 -9.32 0.98 -7.74
C PHE A 106 -9.47 2.47 -7.48
N ALA A 107 -9.46 2.88 -6.19
CA ALA A 107 -9.33 4.28 -5.87
C ALA A 107 -8.12 4.87 -6.62
N PRO A 108 -8.23 6.07 -7.23
CA PRO A 108 -7.13 6.66 -8.01
C PRO A 108 -5.81 6.72 -7.23
N ALA A 109 -5.91 6.81 -5.91
CA ALA A 109 -4.77 6.81 -5.01
C ALA A 109 -4.08 5.45 -4.92
N PHE A 110 -4.78 4.32 -5.08
CA PHE A 110 -4.30 2.95 -4.88
C PHE A 110 -4.46 2.04 -6.11
N PHE A 111 -4.80 2.59 -7.27
CA PHE A 111 -5.13 1.83 -8.48
C PHE A 111 -4.12 0.72 -8.82
N TRP A 112 -2.83 1.02 -8.83
CA TRP A 112 -1.81 0.03 -9.17
C TRP A 112 -1.60 -1.02 -8.11
N GLU A 113 -1.71 -0.64 -6.85
CA GLU A 113 -1.65 -1.56 -5.71
C GLU A 113 -2.81 -2.55 -5.75
N ASP A 114 -4.00 -2.10 -6.13
CA ASP A 114 -5.17 -2.96 -6.27
C ASP A 114 -5.04 -3.92 -7.46
N VAL A 115 -4.52 -3.46 -8.60
CA VAL A 115 -4.24 -4.33 -9.76
C VAL A 115 -3.31 -5.47 -9.35
N PHE A 116 -2.21 -5.16 -8.63
CA PHE A 116 -1.30 -6.20 -8.14
C PHE A 116 -1.95 -7.08 -7.06
N SER A 117 -2.80 -6.51 -6.21
CA SER A 117 -3.57 -7.29 -5.22
C SER A 117 -4.51 -8.29 -5.89
N MET A 118 -5.15 -7.91 -6.99
CA MET A 118 -5.98 -8.85 -7.79
C MET A 118 -5.13 -9.98 -8.39
N LEU A 119 -3.93 -9.71 -8.89
CA LEU A 119 -3.03 -10.74 -9.38
C LEU A 119 -2.60 -11.71 -8.27
N VAL A 120 -2.26 -11.18 -7.09
CA VAL A 120 -1.94 -12.00 -5.91
C VAL A 120 -3.12 -12.89 -5.53
N LEU A 121 -4.31 -12.31 -5.51
CA LEU A 121 -5.56 -13.04 -5.20
C LEU A 121 -5.83 -14.14 -6.23
N ALA A 122 -5.68 -13.84 -7.52
CA ALA A 122 -5.90 -14.82 -8.60
C ALA A 122 -4.95 -16.02 -8.50
N LEU A 123 -3.65 -15.80 -8.22
CA LEU A 123 -2.68 -16.88 -8.05
C LEU A 123 -2.95 -17.75 -6.81
N HIS A 124 -3.36 -17.16 -5.69
CA HIS A 124 -3.75 -17.92 -4.51
C HIS A 124 -5.06 -18.69 -4.72
N THR A 125 -6.01 -18.10 -5.45
CA THR A 125 -7.24 -18.79 -5.84
C THR A 125 -6.94 -19.97 -6.79
N ALA A 126 -6.05 -19.76 -7.77
CA ALA A 126 -5.61 -20.82 -8.67
C ALA A 126 -4.94 -21.96 -7.91
N TYR A 127 -4.14 -21.67 -6.88
CA TYR A 127 -3.58 -22.67 -5.97
C TYR A 127 -4.68 -23.48 -5.27
N LEU A 128 -5.68 -22.82 -4.68
CA LEU A 128 -6.77 -23.54 -3.99
C LEU A 128 -7.58 -24.41 -4.96
N LEU A 129 -7.86 -23.92 -6.16
CA LEU A 129 -8.57 -24.69 -7.18
C LEU A 129 -7.76 -25.90 -7.63
N ALA A 130 -6.47 -25.73 -7.91
CA ALA A 130 -5.60 -26.82 -8.31
C ALA A 130 -5.43 -27.87 -7.20
N LEU A 131 -5.37 -27.43 -5.94
CA LEU A 131 -5.36 -28.33 -4.77
C LEU A 131 -6.67 -29.10 -4.63
N ALA A 132 -7.82 -28.43 -4.80
CA ALA A 132 -9.14 -29.05 -4.63
C ALA A 132 -9.51 -30.02 -5.76
N THR A 133 -8.93 -29.85 -6.94
CA THR A 133 -9.21 -30.66 -8.13
C THR A 133 -8.11 -31.69 -8.44
N ASP A 134 -7.07 -31.78 -7.62
CA ASP A 134 -5.88 -32.60 -7.85
C ASP A 134 -5.26 -32.38 -9.25
N ALA A 135 -5.39 -31.15 -9.78
CA ALA A 135 -4.98 -30.81 -11.14
C ALA A 135 -3.46 -30.72 -11.30
N LEU A 136 -2.72 -30.54 -10.23
CA LEU A 136 -1.26 -30.35 -10.22
C LEU A 136 -0.62 -31.34 -9.23
N SER A 137 0.61 -31.74 -9.53
CA SER A 137 1.43 -32.48 -8.56
C SER A 137 1.75 -31.60 -7.34
N ILE A 138 2.07 -32.23 -6.22
CA ILE A 138 2.41 -31.50 -4.98
C ILE A 138 3.56 -30.52 -5.20
N GLU A 139 4.57 -30.93 -5.95
CA GLU A 139 5.71 -30.07 -6.27
C GLU A 139 5.28 -28.85 -7.13
N GLN A 140 4.44 -29.06 -8.14
CA GLN A 140 3.88 -27.97 -8.97
C GLN A 140 3.01 -27.01 -8.14
N LEU A 141 2.24 -27.53 -7.17
CA LEU A 141 1.49 -26.69 -6.23
C LEU A 141 2.43 -25.80 -5.40
N MET A 142 3.58 -26.33 -4.94
CA MET A 142 4.54 -25.51 -4.20
C MET A 142 5.17 -24.43 -5.07
N TYR A 143 5.49 -24.71 -6.33
CA TYR A 143 5.97 -23.68 -7.26
C TYR A 143 4.92 -22.62 -7.57
N LEU A 144 3.65 -23.01 -7.70
CA LEU A 144 2.55 -22.05 -7.85
C LEU A 144 2.40 -21.17 -6.61
N ALA A 145 2.55 -21.73 -5.41
CA ALA A 145 2.55 -20.96 -4.17
C ALA A 145 3.74 -19.97 -4.12
N LEU A 146 4.93 -20.38 -4.54
CA LEU A 146 6.11 -19.50 -4.61
C LEU A 146 5.90 -18.36 -5.62
N ALA A 147 5.29 -18.62 -6.77
CA ALA A 147 4.94 -17.57 -7.75
C ALA A 147 3.94 -16.57 -7.14
N ALA A 148 2.92 -17.06 -6.43
CA ALA A 148 1.97 -16.23 -5.70
C ALA A 148 2.66 -15.41 -4.59
N TYR A 149 3.66 -15.98 -3.91
CA TYR A 149 4.44 -15.29 -2.87
C TYR A 149 5.36 -14.21 -3.46
N ALA A 150 5.97 -14.46 -4.61
CA ALA A 150 6.78 -13.46 -5.30
C ALA A 150 5.93 -12.23 -5.69
N THR A 151 4.73 -12.45 -6.24
CA THR A 151 3.80 -11.33 -6.55
C THR A 151 3.31 -10.61 -5.30
N TYR A 152 3.07 -11.35 -4.19
CA TYR A 152 2.72 -10.77 -2.91
C TYR A 152 3.83 -9.85 -2.37
N VAL A 153 5.09 -10.24 -2.44
CA VAL A 153 6.23 -9.42 -2.00
C VAL A 153 6.30 -8.11 -2.79
N VAL A 154 6.11 -8.18 -4.13
CA VAL A 154 6.07 -6.97 -4.98
C VAL A 154 4.93 -6.05 -4.54
N ASN A 155 3.73 -6.60 -4.32
CA ASN A 155 2.57 -5.85 -3.87
C ASN A 155 2.80 -5.21 -2.49
N ALA A 156 3.32 -5.97 -1.52
CA ALA A 156 3.64 -5.46 -0.19
C ALA A 156 4.66 -4.32 -0.24
N ALA A 157 5.70 -4.44 -1.08
CA ALA A 157 6.70 -3.39 -1.29
C ALA A 157 6.07 -2.11 -1.87
N GLN A 158 5.11 -2.22 -2.80
CA GLN A 158 4.38 -1.08 -3.36
C GLN A 158 3.59 -0.34 -2.26
N PHE A 159 2.85 -1.07 -1.41
CA PHE A 159 2.11 -0.47 -0.28
C PHE A 159 3.05 0.21 0.71
N ILE A 160 4.14 -0.44 1.12
CA ILE A 160 5.11 0.13 2.06
C ILE A 160 5.72 1.42 1.48
N ARG A 161 6.14 1.40 0.21
CA ARG A 161 6.68 2.58 -0.48
C ARG A 161 5.66 3.73 -0.48
N LYS A 162 4.42 3.45 -0.81
CA LYS A 162 3.35 4.45 -0.88
C LYS A 162 3.04 5.07 0.49
N LEU A 163 2.92 4.23 1.52
CA LEU A 163 2.71 4.70 2.88
C LEU A 163 3.89 5.53 3.39
N ARG A 164 5.12 5.16 3.03
CA ARG A 164 6.32 5.93 3.39
C ARG A 164 6.30 7.32 2.73
N ILE A 165 5.99 7.41 1.44
CA ILE A 165 5.86 8.68 0.72
C ILE A 165 4.78 9.55 1.38
N ALA A 166 3.60 8.99 1.66
CA ALA A 166 2.51 9.71 2.31
C ALA A 166 2.88 10.28 3.69
N ARG A 167 3.68 9.54 4.48
CA ARG A 167 4.19 10.02 5.78
C ARG A 167 5.19 11.17 5.63
N LEU A 168 6.09 11.09 4.66
CA LEU A 168 7.07 12.14 4.40
C LEU A 168 6.41 13.43 3.91
N ASP A 169 5.44 13.33 2.98
CA ASP A 169 4.66 14.48 2.50
C ASP A 169 3.91 15.17 3.64
N HIS A 170 3.33 14.38 4.53
CA HIS A 170 2.64 14.90 5.72
C HIS A 170 3.59 15.65 6.66
N ALA A 171 4.76 15.10 6.94
CA ALA A 171 5.76 15.74 7.79
C ALA A 171 6.26 17.07 7.20
N THR A 172 6.49 17.10 5.89
CA THR A 172 6.91 18.31 5.15
C THR A 172 5.83 19.40 5.20
N GLN A 173 4.56 19.04 5.00
CA GLN A 173 3.44 19.98 5.07
C GLN A 173 3.28 20.56 6.48
N GLN A 174 3.41 19.73 7.53
CA GLN A 174 3.34 20.21 8.91
C GLN A 174 4.50 21.15 9.26
N ALA A 175 5.71 20.87 8.78
CA ALA A 175 6.86 21.73 8.99
C ALA A 175 6.66 23.10 8.30
N ALA A 176 6.16 23.10 7.07
CA ALA A 176 5.86 24.32 6.33
C ALA A 176 4.77 25.18 7.02
N MET A 177 3.70 24.53 7.51
CA MET A 177 2.65 25.25 8.28
C MET A 177 3.20 25.87 9.56
N LYS A 178 4.02 25.15 10.32
CA LYS A 178 4.64 25.69 11.54
C LYS A 178 5.53 26.91 11.24
N GLN A 179 6.32 26.84 10.16
CA GLN A 179 7.18 27.96 9.75
C GLN A 179 6.35 29.19 9.34
N ALA A 180 5.27 29.02 8.57
CA ALA A 180 4.36 30.08 8.18
C ALA A 180 3.72 30.76 9.40
N THR A 181 3.26 29.98 10.37
CA THR A 181 2.69 30.50 11.62
C THR A 181 3.71 31.27 12.46
N THR A 182 4.96 30.81 12.50
CA THR A 182 6.05 31.48 13.25
C THR A 182 6.53 32.75 12.56
N SER A 183 6.42 32.83 11.22
CA SER A 183 6.81 34.02 10.44
C SER A 183 5.71 35.07 10.29
N GLY A 184 4.55 34.90 10.90
CA GLY A 184 3.43 35.86 10.87
C GLY A 184 2.75 36.01 9.50
N MET A 185 2.97 35.07 8.56
CA MET A 185 2.23 35.01 7.31
C MET A 185 0.89 34.30 7.55
N GLU A 186 -0.23 34.99 7.30
CA GLU A 186 -1.55 34.36 7.23
C GLU A 186 -1.54 33.28 6.14
N VAL A 187 -1.85 32.06 6.51
CA VAL A 187 -2.04 30.93 5.60
C VAL A 187 -3.43 31.07 4.99
N PRO A 188 -3.61 31.21 3.66
CA PRO A 188 -4.92 31.21 3.04
C PRO A 188 -5.60 29.85 3.29
N ALA A 189 -6.86 29.87 3.70
CA ALA A 189 -7.70 28.70 3.94
C ALA A 189 -8.02 27.92 2.66
#